data_89e6ccaae3efe325d611c900aa9ffafc
#
_entry.id   89e6ccaae3efe325d611c900aa9ffafc
#
_cell.length_a   1.000
_cell.length_b   1.000
_cell.length_c   1.000
_cell.angle_alpha   90.00
_cell.angle_beta   90.00
_cell.angle_gamma   90.00
#
_symmetry.space_group_name_H-M   'P 1'
#
loop_
_entity.id
_entity.type
_entity.pdbx_description
1 polymer ?
#
loop_
_entity_poly.entity_id
_entity_poly.type
_entity_poly.pdbx_seq_one_letter_code
_entity_poly.pdbx_strand_id
1 'polypeptide(L)'
;MTNSRAKGKRGELEYAHWLRDNFNLPDARRGQQYCGLEGNADVVGGFPNTHAECKWCESLNLQRAMAQAVADCNADAIPYVVSKKNRQDMLITVRASDLKGFCTAVVDTIMKKEAGVDDRQK
;
A
#
# COMPACT_ATOMS: atom_id res chain seq x y z
N MET A 1 9.16 -9.63 -23.95
CA MET A 1 9.06 -10.22 -22.61
C MET A 1 9.09 -9.12 -21.56
N THR A 2 8.12 -9.12 -20.67
CA THR A 2 8.02 -8.06 -19.65
C THR A 2 9.03 -8.30 -18.54
N ASN A 3 9.81 -7.28 -18.21
CA ASN A 3 10.74 -7.34 -17.09
C ASN A 3 9.93 -7.20 -15.79
N SER A 4 9.82 -8.28 -15.02
CA SER A 4 8.99 -8.28 -13.81
C SER A 4 9.48 -7.32 -12.73
N ARG A 5 10.80 -7.08 -12.65
CA ARG A 5 11.33 -6.08 -11.71
C ARG A 5 10.88 -4.68 -12.07
N ALA A 6 10.98 -4.34 -13.36
CA ALA A 6 10.57 -3.01 -13.83
C ALA A 6 9.07 -2.83 -13.65
N LYS A 7 8.28 -3.88 -13.90
CA LYS A 7 6.83 -3.83 -13.73
C LYS A 7 6.47 -3.64 -12.26
N GLY A 8 7.13 -4.35 -11.35
CA GLY A 8 6.90 -4.21 -9.92
C GLY A 8 7.22 -2.81 -9.43
N LYS A 9 8.37 -2.27 -9.86
CA LYS A 9 8.78 -0.92 -9.50
C LYS A 9 7.77 0.12 -9.98
N ARG A 10 7.29 -0.02 -11.23
CA ARG A 10 6.29 0.90 -11.77
C ARG A 10 4.99 0.82 -10.99
N GLY A 11 4.60 -0.39 -10.57
CA GLY A 11 3.39 -0.57 -9.78
C GLY A 11 3.47 0.12 -8.43
N GLU A 12 4.60 -0.03 -7.75
CA GLU A 12 4.83 0.64 -6.47
C GLU A 12 4.78 2.16 -6.62
N LEU A 13 5.42 2.68 -7.69
CA LEU A 13 5.38 4.11 -7.96
C LEU A 13 3.98 4.59 -8.31
N GLU A 14 3.25 3.82 -9.11
CA GLU A 14 1.88 4.17 -9.48
C GLU A 14 0.99 4.27 -8.25
N TYR A 15 1.09 3.31 -7.32
CA TYR A 15 0.31 3.34 -6.10
C TYR A 15 0.72 4.50 -5.20
N ALA A 16 2.01 4.77 -5.06
CA ALA A 16 2.47 5.91 -4.28
C ALA A 16 1.93 7.23 -4.82
N HIS A 17 1.97 7.41 -6.15
CA HIS A 17 1.41 8.60 -6.78
C HIS A 17 -0.10 8.70 -6.55
N TRP A 18 -0.82 7.57 -6.63
CA TRP A 18 -2.25 7.54 -6.38
C TRP A 18 -2.59 8.01 -4.96
N LEU A 19 -1.80 7.58 -3.98
CA LEU A 19 -1.98 8.02 -2.59
C LEU A 19 -1.75 9.52 -2.45
N ARG A 20 -0.71 10.05 -3.10
CA ARG A 20 -0.43 11.50 -3.07
C ARG A 20 -1.59 12.30 -3.67
N ASP A 21 -2.08 11.83 -4.82
CA ASP A 21 -3.07 12.59 -5.59
C ASP A 21 -4.47 12.50 -4.97
N ASN A 22 -4.82 11.37 -4.40
CA ASN A 22 -6.18 11.14 -3.92
C ASN A 22 -6.35 11.35 -2.42
N PHE A 23 -5.28 11.23 -1.64
CA PHE A 23 -5.35 11.34 -0.18
C PHE A 23 -4.43 12.41 0.38
N ASN A 24 -3.77 13.17 -0.47
CA ASN A 24 -2.84 14.21 -0.04
C ASN A 24 -1.78 13.66 0.93
N LEU A 25 -1.20 12.52 0.58
CA LEU A 25 -0.16 11.89 1.38
C LEU A 25 1.19 12.13 0.70
N PRO A 26 1.83 13.28 0.94
CA PRO A 26 3.03 13.67 0.19
C PRO A 26 4.24 12.81 0.43
N ASP A 27 4.25 12.07 1.54
CA ASP A 27 5.37 11.21 1.90
C ASP A 27 5.20 9.78 1.36
N ALA A 28 4.10 9.50 0.67
CA ALA A 28 3.89 8.18 0.07
C ALA A 28 4.96 7.93 -0.98
N ARG A 29 5.67 6.81 -0.86
CA ARG A 29 6.80 6.49 -1.72
C ARG A 29 7.09 5.00 -1.69
N ARG A 30 7.91 4.54 -2.63
CA ARG A 30 8.36 3.14 -2.59
C ARG A 30 9.13 2.88 -1.30
N GLY A 31 8.85 1.74 -0.68
CA GLY A 31 9.62 1.28 0.45
C GLY A 31 11.01 0.86 0.01
N GLN A 32 11.99 1.02 0.89
CA GLN A 32 13.34 0.56 0.61
C GLN A 32 13.47 -0.86 1.13
N GLN A 33 13.54 -1.79 0.20
CA GLN A 33 13.73 -3.19 0.55
C GLN A 33 15.22 -3.48 0.58
N TYR A 34 15.85 -3.19 1.69
CA TYR A 34 17.25 -3.54 1.88
C TYR A 34 17.37 -4.96 2.40
N CYS A 35 17.99 -5.81 1.61
CA CYS A 35 18.67 -7.01 2.07
C CYS A 35 18.01 -7.74 3.25
N GLY A 36 16.78 -8.19 3.07
CA GLY A 36 16.14 -9.04 4.07
C GLY A 36 15.68 -8.37 5.33
N LEU A 37 15.54 -7.05 5.34
CA LEU A 37 14.90 -6.38 6.47
C LEU A 37 13.41 -6.69 6.45
N GLU A 38 12.98 -7.48 7.41
CA GLU A 38 11.57 -7.83 7.54
C GLU A 38 10.75 -6.58 7.90
N GLY A 39 9.50 -6.56 7.49
CA GLY A 39 8.57 -5.52 7.85
C GLY A 39 8.53 -4.32 6.91
N ASN A 40 9.33 -4.32 5.85
CA ASN A 40 9.30 -3.23 4.87
C ASN A 40 8.17 -3.45 3.88
N ALA A 41 7.18 -2.56 3.91
CA ALA A 41 6.12 -2.55 2.91
C ALA A 41 6.65 -2.10 1.55
N ASP A 42 5.98 -2.49 0.47
CA ASP A 42 6.36 -2.06 -0.88
C ASP A 42 6.17 -0.57 -1.08
N VAL A 43 5.17 0.01 -0.41
CA VAL A 43 4.92 1.45 -0.40
C VAL A 43 4.75 1.89 1.05
N VAL A 44 5.43 2.96 1.42
CA VAL A 44 5.38 3.53 2.78
C VAL A 44 4.85 4.97 2.71
N GLY A 45 4.53 5.54 3.85
CA GLY A 45 4.00 6.90 3.90
C GLY A 45 2.54 6.99 3.49
N GLY A 46 1.84 5.86 3.45
CA GLY A 46 0.41 5.79 3.13
C GLY A 46 -0.47 5.88 4.38
N PHE A 47 -1.53 5.06 4.41
CA PHE A 47 -2.43 5.05 5.55
C PHE A 47 -1.71 4.59 6.82
N PRO A 48 -2.01 5.20 7.98
CA PRO A 48 -1.28 4.86 9.21
C PRO A 48 -1.53 3.42 9.64
N ASN A 49 -0.49 2.81 10.18
CA ASN A 49 -0.54 1.44 10.73
C ASN A 49 -0.96 0.40 9.70
N THR A 50 -0.60 0.60 8.44
CA THR A 50 -0.91 -0.36 7.39
C THR A 50 0.38 -0.79 6.69
N HIS A 51 0.30 -1.95 6.02
CA HIS A 51 1.42 -2.52 5.29
C HIS A 51 0.95 -2.89 3.89
N ALA A 52 1.41 -2.17 2.89
CA ALA A 52 0.99 -2.35 1.50
C ALA A 52 1.91 -3.31 0.77
N GLU A 53 1.32 -4.33 0.16
CA GLU A 53 1.99 -5.26 -0.75
C GLU A 53 1.45 -5.01 -2.15
N CYS A 54 2.32 -4.66 -3.09
CA CYS A 54 1.90 -4.30 -4.45
C CYS A 54 2.21 -5.41 -5.44
N LYS A 55 1.21 -5.79 -6.24
CA LYS A 55 1.34 -6.87 -7.23
C LYS A 55 0.77 -6.43 -8.58
N TRP A 56 1.64 -6.09 -9.51
CA TRP A 56 1.26 -5.75 -10.89
C TRP A 56 1.55 -6.95 -11.77
N CYS A 57 0.56 -7.79 -12.01
CA CYS A 57 0.72 -8.99 -12.83
C CYS A 57 -0.64 -9.43 -13.39
N GLU A 58 -0.60 -10.17 -14.51
CA GLU A 58 -1.82 -10.59 -15.19
C GLU A 58 -2.49 -11.78 -14.51
N SER A 59 -1.73 -12.59 -13.81
CA SER A 59 -2.26 -13.78 -13.14
C SER A 59 -1.78 -13.76 -11.69
N LEU A 60 -2.65 -13.33 -10.80
CA LEU A 60 -2.31 -13.17 -9.38
C LEU A 60 -2.95 -14.27 -8.54
N ASN A 61 -2.13 -14.95 -7.76
CA ASN A 61 -2.64 -15.77 -6.66
C ASN A 61 -2.84 -14.85 -5.46
N LEU A 62 -4.06 -14.37 -5.29
CA LEU A 62 -4.38 -13.36 -4.28
C LEU A 62 -4.15 -13.90 -2.86
N GLN A 63 -4.49 -15.16 -2.62
CA GLN A 63 -4.28 -15.74 -1.29
C GLN A 63 -2.80 -15.81 -0.93
N ARG A 64 -1.96 -16.16 -1.89
CA ARG A 64 -0.51 -16.17 -1.66
C ARG A 64 0.03 -14.75 -1.43
N ALA A 65 -0.43 -13.78 -2.21
CA ALA A 65 -0.01 -12.40 -2.04
C ALA A 65 -0.39 -11.87 -0.66
N MET A 66 -1.61 -12.18 -0.21
CA MET A 66 -2.05 -11.79 1.13
C MET A 66 -1.23 -12.49 2.21
N ALA A 67 -0.92 -13.78 2.03
CA ALA A 67 -0.09 -14.51 2.99
C ALA A 67 1.30 -13.86 3.11
N GLN A 68 1.85 -13.40 1.98
CA GLN A 68 3.13 -12.70 1.99
C GLN A 68 3.03 -11.38 2.74
N ALA A 69 1.96 -10.60 2.49
CA ALA A 69 1.75 -9.35 3.18
C ALA A 69 1.65 -9.55 4.69
N VAL A 70 0.93 -10.59 5.11
CA VAL A 70 0.80 -10.93 6.53
C VAL A 70 2.15 -11.31 7.14
N ALA A 71 2.93 -12.12 6.42
CA ALA A 71 4.22 -12.59 6.91
C ALA A 71 5.22 -11.46 7.07
N ASP A 72 5.19 -10.48 6.16
CA ASP A 72 6.13 -9.36 6.17
C ASP A 72 5.67 -8.20 7.06
N CYS A 73 4.43 -8.22 7.49
CA CYS A 73 3.81 -7.12 8.22
C CYS A 73 4.19 -7.17 9.70
N ASN A 74 4.40 -5.98 10.29
CA ASN A 74 4.55 -5.89 11.74
C ASN A 74 3.24 -6.29 12.43
N ALA A 75 3.36 -6.84 13.63
CA ALA A 75 2.20 -7.39 14.35
C ALA A 75 1.08 -6.38 14.57
N ASP A 76 1.44 -5.10 14.71
CA ASP A 76 0.46 -4.05 15.00
C ASP A 76 -0.11 -3.39 13.75
N ALA A 77 0.39 -3.75 12.57
CA ALA A 77 -0.03 -3.12 11.34
C ALA A 77 -1.05 -3.99 10.61
N ILE A 78 -1.80 -3.38 9.71
CA ILE A 78 -2.82 -4.05 8.91
C ILE A 78 -2.24 -4.33 7.52
N PRO A 79 -2.10 -5.61 7.14
CA PRO A 79 -1.61 -5.93 5.80
C PRO A 79 -2.72 -5.79 4.77
N TYR A 80 -2.37 -5.33 3.57
CA TYR A 80 -3.31 -5.32 2.46
C TYR A 80 -2.55 -5.45 1.15
N VAL A 81 -3.27 -5.88 0.11
CA VAL A 81 -2.70 -6.10 -1.21
C VAL A 81 -3.28 -5.10 -2.19
N VAL A 82 -2.41 -4.40 -2.92
CA VAL A 82 -2.79 -3.53 -4.03
C VAL A 82 -2.38 -4.26 -5.29
N SER A 83 -3.33 -4.47 -6.20
CA SER A 83 -3.04 -5.25 -7.40
C SER A 83 -3.62 -4.60 -8.64
N LYS A 84 -3.00 -4.89 -9.78
CA LYS A 84 -3.47 -4.37 -11.04
C LYS A 84 -3.04 -5.29 -12.18
N LYS A 85 -3.99 -5.58 -13.08
CA LYS A 85 -3.72 -6.20 -14.37
C LYS A 85 -3.61 -5.10 -15.43
N ASN A 86 -2.97 -5.40 -16.56
CA ASN A 86 -2.87 -4.43 -17.66
C ASN A 86 -4.27 -3.96 -18.06
N ARG A 87 -4.46 -2.66 -18.19
CA ARG A 87 -5.71 -2.03 -18.66
C ARG A 87 -6.90 -2.27 -17.74
N GLN A 88 -6.68 -2.74 -16.53
CA GLN A 88 -7.74 -2.91 -15.54
C GLN A 88 -7.57 -1.91 -14.41
N ASP A 89 -8.61 -1.75 -13.61
CA ASP A 89 -8.56 -0.86 -12.46
C ASP A 89 -7.63 -1.44 -11.38
N MET A 90 -6.99 -0.54 -10.66
CA MET A 90 -6.23 -0.90 -9.47
C MET A 90 -7.21 -1.35 -8.39
N LEU A 91 -6.91 -2.48 -7.75
CA LEU A 91 -7.75 -3.03 -6.70
C LEU A 91 -7.01 -3.02 -5.38
N ILE A 92 -7.77 -2.79 -4.31
CA ILE A 92 -7.25 -2.89 -2.95
C ILE A 92 -8.01 -4.00 -2.24
N THR A 93 -7.27 -4.97 -1.69
CA THR A 93 -7.84 -6.13 -1.01
C THR A 93 -7.37 -6.16 0.43
N VAL A 94 -8.33 -6.27 1.36
CA VAL A 94 -8.04 -6.46 2.78
C VAL A 94 -8.75 -7.72 3.27
N ARG A 95 -8.20 -8.35 4.30
CA ARG A 95 -8.91 -9.46 4.92
C ARG A 95 -10.16 -8.93 5.61
N ALA A 96 -11.23 -9.71 5.59
CA ALA A 96 -12.48 -9.29 6.23
C ALA A 96 -12.26 -8.92 7.71
N SER A 97 -11.39 -9.67 8.40
CA SER A 97 -11.08 -9.40 9.81
C SER A 97 -10.40 -8.05 10.03
N ASP A 98 -9.76 -7.52 9.00
CA ASP A 98 -9.05 -6.24 9.07
C ASP A 98 -9.85 -5.06 8.50
N LEU A 99 -11.03 -5.33 7.96
CA LEU A 99 -11.77 -4.29 7.23
C LEU A 99 -12.07 -3.08 8.10
N LYS A 100 -12.53 -3.30 9.33
CA LYS A 100 -12.86 -2.20 10.23
C LYS A 100 -11.63 -1.34 10.53
N GLY A 101 -10.53 -1.99 10.88
CA GLY A 101 -9.28 -1.28 11.16
C GLY A 101 -8.75 -0.53 9.95
N PHE A 102 -8.83 -1.15 8.77
CA PHE A 102 -8.39 -0.51 7.54
C PHE A 102 -9.25 0.73 7.23
N CYS A 103 -10.57 0.60 7.36
CA CYS A 103 -11.47 1.73 7.15
C CYS A 103 -11.18 2.86 8.13
N THR A 104 -10.89 2.53 9.39
CA THR A 104 -10.52 3.53 10.39
C THR A 104 -9.27 4.31 9.95
N ALA A 105 -8.25 3.61 9.46
CA ALA A 105 -7.02 4.25 9.00
C ALA A 105 -7.30 5.20 7.82
N VAL A 106 -8.14 4.78 6.88
CA VAL A 106 -8.52 5.60 5.73
C VAL A 106 -9.30 6.83 6.17
N VAL A 107 -10.30 6.65 7.03
CA VAL A 107 -11.13 7.75 7.53
C VAL A 107 -10.27 8.75 8.32
N ASP A 108 -9.38 8.26 9.16
CA ASP A 108 -8.49 9.14 9.92
C ASP A 108 -7.64 10.01 8.99
N THR A 109 -7.16 9.43 7.89
CA THR A 109 -6.39 10.17 6.89
C THR A 109 -7.26 11.28 6.28
N ILE A 110 -8.49 10.96 5.88
CA ILE A 110 -9.41 11.93 5.28
C ILE A 110 -9.75 13.03 6.27
N MET A 111 -10.08 12.68 7.50
CA MET A 111 -10.48 13.63 8.52
C MET A 111 -9.37 14.61 8.89
N LYS A 112 -8.14 14.14 8.97
CA LYS A 112 -7.01 15.02 9.24
C LYS A 112 -6.87 16.08 8.15
N LYS A 113 -7.04 15.70 6.89
CA LYS A 113 -6.93 16.65 5.78
C LYS A 113 -8.05 17.65 5.78
N GLU A 114 -9.28 17.22 6.05
CA GLU A 114 -10.43 18.12 6.11
C GLU A 114 -10.33 19.09 7.28
N ALA A 115 -9.75 18.67 8.38
CA ALA A 115 -9.56 19.55 9.55
C ALA A 115 -8.42 20.56 9.33
N GLY A 116 -7.73 20.49 8.19
CA GLY A 116 -6.62 21.38 7.91
C GLY A 116 -5.37 21.10 8.73
N VAL A 117 -5.31 19.92 9.35
CA VAL A 117 -4.14 19.54 10.13
C VAL A 117 -3.06 19.02 9.20
N ASP A 118 -2.01 19.81 9.04
CA ASP A 118 -0.85 19.42 8.24
C ASP A 118 0.38 19.52 9.12
N ASP A 119 0.94 18.38 9.49
CA ASP A 119 2.08 18.32 10.38
C ASP A 119 3.31 19.02 9.81
N ARG A 120 3.33 19.25 8.50
CA ARG A 120 4.44 19.91 7.84
C ARG A 120 4.42 21.43 7.97
N GLN A 121 3.32 21.99 8.45
CA GLN A 121 3.17 23.44 8.59
C GLN A 121 3.65 23.98 9.92
N LYS A 122 4.24 23.15 10.70
CA LYS A 122 4.80 23.59 11.98
C LYS A 122 6.13 24.28 11.82
#